data_170d99e8970fc4ab3857e6d2b14e8553
#
_entry.id   170d99e8970fc4ab3857e6d2b14e8553
#
_cell.length_a   1.000
_cell.length_b   1.000
_cell.length_c   1.000
_cell.angle_alpha   90.00
_cell.angle_beta   90.00
_cell.angle_gamma   90.00
#
_symmetry.space_group_name_H-M   'P 1'
#
loop_
_entity.id
_entity.type
_entity.pdbx_description
1 polymer ?
#
loop_
_entity_poly.entity_id
_entity_poly.type
_entity_poly.pdbx_seq_one_letter_code
_entity_poly.pdbx_strand_id
1 'polypeptide(L)'
;TIDPDGGRNVGTYRMQIKGPRKIGISPERNQDGWKALMALKEKGEAHANVAVVLGTDPIVFAMSSSKTARSGQDELEIAGGFKGKPVEVVKCENSDIMVPANVEMIIEGEIPLDDFEEEGPFGEMYGYMGLPHESTFYMNIKTVTHRKNPIVVNQFTGVTRGFVTSPGEAASVKGFQKFMPELRGFHIPIDHVGFLFISIEK
;
A
#
# COMPACT_ATOMS: atom_id res chain seq x y z
N THR A 1 -4.80 -8.67 2.81
CA THR A 1 -5.63 -9.75 2.25
C THR A 1 -4.86 -11.07 2.25
N ILE A 2 -5.54 -12.15 2.00
CA ILE A 2 -4.97 -13.48 1.79
C ILE A 2 -5.05 -13.79 0.29
N ASP A 3 -3.93 -14.19 -0.28
CA ASP A 3 -3.88 -14.65 -1.67
C ASP A 3 -4.60 -16.01 -1.82
N PRO A 4 -5.09 -16.36 -3.02
CA PRO A 4 -5.72 -17.64 -3.27
C PRO A 4 -4.87 -18.87 -2.91
N ASP A 5 -3.56 -18.73 -2.88
CA ASP A 5 -2.61 -19.78 -2.53
C ASP A 5 -2.29 -19.82 -1.03
N GLY A 6 -3.02 -19.02 -0.22
CA GLY A 6 -2.87 -18.94 1.23
C GLY A 6 -1.76 -17.99 1.71
N GLY A 7 -1.07 -17.35 0.81
CA GLY A 7 -0.10 -16.30 1.12
C GLY A 7 -0.77 -15.03 1.63
N ARG A 8 -0.07 -14.24 2.44
CA ARG A 8 -0.51 -12.92 2.85
C ARG A 8 0.05 -11.88 1.89
N ASN A 9 -0.80 -10.98 1.41
CA ASN A 9 -0.40 -9.79 0.68
C ASN A 9 -0.60 -8.56 1.54
N VAL A 10 0.41 -7.75 1.69
CA VAL A 10 0.39 -6.49 2.45
C VAL A 10 0.84 -5.36 1.53
N GLY A 11 -0.09 -4.51 1.13
CA GLY A 11 0.15 -3.38 0.24
C GLY A 11 -0.35 -2.06 0.82
N THR A 12 0.19 -0.96 0.32
CA THR A 12 -0.29 0.39 0.63
C THR A 12 -1.20 0.87 -0.48
N TYR A 13 -2.42 1.24 -0.11
CA TYR A 13 -3.46 1.68 -1.03
C TYR A 13 -4.12 2.95 -0.52
N ARG A 14 -4.43 3.87 -1.44
CA ARG A 14 -5.28 5.01 -1.10
C ARG A 14 -6.71 4.54 -0.87
N MET A 15 -7.41 5.22 0.03
CA MET A 15 -8.78 4.86 0.37
C MET A 15 -9.63 6.12 0.50
N GLN A 16 -10.88 6.02 0.06
CA GLN A 16 -11.87 7.09 0.17
C GLN A 16 -12.99 6.67 1.13
N ILE A 17 -13.24 7.47 2.16
CA ILE A 17 -14.41 7.26 3.03
C ILE A 17 -15.67 7.60 2.22
N LYS A 18 -16.53 6.61 1.98
CA LYS A 18 -17.78 6.74 1.23
C LYS A 18 -19.02 6.76 2.12
N GLY A 19 -18.86 6.38 3.36
CA GLY A 19 -19.96 6.35 4.33
C GLY A 19 -19.53 5.73 5.66
N PRO A 20 -20.45 5.62 6.62
CA PRO A 20 -20.12 5.13 7.98
C PRO A 20 -19.55 3.71 8.01
N ARG A 21 -19.86 2.90 7.01
CA ARG A 21 -19.42 1.50 6.89
C ARG A 21 -18.92 1.15 5.50
N LYS A 22 -18.45 2.13 4.74
CA LYS A 22 -17.96 1.91 3.37
C LYS A 22 -16.71 2.73 3.10
N ILE A 23 -15.70 2.08 2.56
CA ILE A 23 -14.43 2.68 2.12
C ILE A 23 -14.17 2.25 0.68
N GLY A 24 -13.95 3.20 -0.23
CA GLY A 24 -13.40 2.93 -1.55
C GLY A 24 -11.93 2.54 -1.44
N ILE A 25 -11.50 1.59 -2.26
CA ILE A 25 -10.11 1.14 -2.36
C ILE A 25 -9.75 0.91 -3.82
N SER A 26 -8.66 1.48 -4.27
CA SER A 26 -8.25 1.44 -5.67
C SER A 26 -6.85 0.82 -5.82
N PRO A 27 -6.75 -0.51 -5.84
CA PRO A 27 -5.51 -1.16 -6.26
C PRO A 27 -5.36 -1.04 -7.78
N GLU A 28 -4.20 -0.64 -8.25
CA GLU A 28 -3.88 -0.62 -9.67
C GLU A 28 -3.70 -2.04 -10.21
N ARG A 29 -3.99 -2.25 -11.50
CA ARG A 29 -3.95 -3.58 -12.15
C ARG A 29 -2.60 -4.29 -12.09
N ASN A 30 -1.51 -3.53 -11.95
CA ASN A 30 -0.15 -4.05 -11.81
C ASN A 30 0.25 -4.34 -10.37
N GLN A 31 -0.58 -4.00 -9.39
CA GLN A 31 -0.34 -4.26 -7.97
C GLN A 31 -0.83 -5.66 -7.57
N ASP A 32 -0.15 -6.24 -6.59
CA ASP A 32 -0.45 -7.60 -6.15
C ASP A 32 -1.83 -7.70 -5.47
N GLY A 33 -2.28 -6.64 -4.79
CA GLY A 33 -3.67 -6.59 -4.27
C GLY A 33 -4.74 -6.73 -5.36
N TRP A 34 -4.57 -6.10 -6.52
CA TRP A 34 -5.49 -6.31 -7.65
C TRP A 34 -5.46 -7.76 -8.12
N LYS A 35 -4.27 -8.32 -8.31
CA LYS A 35 -4.09 -9.71 -8.77
C LYS A 35 -4.72 -10.70 -7.80
N ALA A 36 -4.54 -10.49 -6.48
CA ALA A 36 -5.14 -11.32 -5.44
C ALA A 36 -6.67 -11.27 -5.50
N LEU A 37 -7.28 -10.08 -5.63
CA LEU A 37 -8.71 -9.94 -5.77
C LEU A 37 -9.25 -10.62 -7.03
N MET A 38 -8.58 -10.46 -8.17
CA MET A 38 -8.99 -11.11 -9.40
C MET A 38 -8.86 -12.63 -9.34
N ALA A 39 -7.80 -13.15 -8.75
CA ALA A 39 -7.61 -14.57 -8.59
C ALA A 39 -8.65 -15.21 -7.66
N LEU A 40 -9.12 -14.51 -6.61
CA LEU A 40 -10.26 -14.95 -5.80
C LEU A 40 -11.56 -14.97 -6.62
N LYS A 41 -11.80 -13.94 -7.43
CA LYS A 41 -12.94 -13.89 -8.34
C LYS A 41 -12.94 -15.05 -9.34
N GLU A 42 -11.79 -15.35 -9.94
CA GLU A 42 -11.61 -16.50 -10.86
C GLU A 42 -11.87 -17.86 -10.19
N LYS A 43 -11.61 -17.96 -8.89
CA LYS A 43 -11.97 -19.14 -8.07
C LYS A 43 -13.47 -19.20 -7.72
N GLY A 44 -14.25 -18.20 -8.10
CA GLY A 44 -15.70 -18.16 -7.86
C GLY A 44 -16.09 -17.57 -6.51
N GLU A 45 -15.16 -16.91 -5.81
CA GLU A 45 -15.48 -16.20 -4.58
C GLU A 45 -16.29 -14.94 -4.88
N ALA A 46 -17.33 -14.68 -4.11
CA ALA A 46 -18.15 -13.48 -4.26
C ALA A 46 -17.52 -12.26 -3.56
N HIS A 47 -16.71 -12.49 -2.54
CA HIS A 47 -16.13 -11.47 -1.69
C HIS A 47 -14.70 -11.84 -1.30
N ALA A 48 -13.87 -10.82 -1.07
CA ALA A 48 -12.56 -10.97 -0.47
C ALA A 48 -12.56 -10.37 0.94
N ASN A 49 -12.14 -11.13 1.94
CA ASN A 49 -11.86 -10.58 3.27
C ASN A 49 -10.62 -9.70 3.21
N VAL A 50 -10.70 -8.53 3.82
CA VAL A 50 -9.58 -7.58 3.91
C VAL A 50 -9.52 -6.94 5.30
N ALA A 51 -8.31 -6.60 5.69
CA ALA A 51 -8.05 -5.81 6.89
C ALA A 51 -7.18 -4.61 6.52
N VAL A 52 -7.63 -3.43 6.86
CA VAL A 52 -6.87 -2.18 6.72
C VAL A 52 -6.23 -1.86 8.05
N VAL A 53 -4.93 -1.64 8.02
CA VAL A 53 -4.12 -1.36 9.21
C VAL A 53 -3.64 0.08 9.17
N LEU A 54 -3.90 0.85 10.22
CA LEU A 54 -3.45 2.22 10.37
C LEU A 54 -2.46 2.33 11.54
N GLY A 55 -1.41 3.13 11.37
CA GLY A 55 -0.43 3.38 12.41
C GLY A 55 0.44 2.17 12.74
N THR A 56 0.99 1.51 11.71
CA THR A 56 1.91 0.38 11.86
C THR A 56 3.37 0.86 12.03
N ASP A 57 4.26 -0.08 12.37
CA ASP A 57 5.71 0.14 12.41
C ASP A 57 6.21 0.70 11.07
N PRO A 58 7.10 1.73 11.06
CA PRO A 58 7.60 2.35 9.83
C PRO A 58 8.27 1.38 8.86
N ILE A 59 8.95 0.33 9.34
CA ILE A 59 9.57 -0.69 8.47
C ILE A 59 8.49 -1.54 7.81
N VAL A 60 7.44 -1.92 8.54
CA VAL A 60 6.28 -2.62 7.96
C VAL A 60 5.62 -1.77 6.88
N PHE A 61 5.41 -0.47 7.16
CA PHE A 61 4.86 0.45 6.18
C PHE A 61 5.77 0.59 4.95
N ALA A 62 7.08 0.73 5.14
CA ALA A 62 8.04 0.82 4.03
C ALA A 62 8.03 -0.45 3.17
N MET A 63 7.96 -1.64 3.78
CA MET A 63 7.91 -2.91 3.03
C MET A 63 6.59 -3.07 2.28
N SER A 64 5.45 -2.70 2.85
CA SER A 64 4.16 -2.73 2.18
C SER A 64 4.05 -1.77 0.98
N SER A 65 4.91 -0.75 0.92
CA SER A 65 4.96 0.24 -0.16
C SER A 65 6.05 -0.06 -1.20
N SER A 66 6.99 -0.96 -0.89
CA SER A 66 8.12 -1.30 -1.75
C SER A 66 7.80 -2.53 -2.59
N LYS A 67 8.41 -2.60 -3.78
CA LYS A 67 8.40 -3.83 -4.60
C LYS A 67 9.54 -4.78 -4.21
N THR A 68 9.81 -4.92 -2.91
CA THR A 68 10.89 -5.76 -2.39
C THR A 68 10.46 -7.23 -2.30
N ALA A 69 9.21 -7.46 -1.94
CA ALA A 69 8.61 -8.79 -1.96
C ALA A 69 8.40 -9.27 -3.40
N ARG A 70 8.75 -10.52 -3.66
CA ARG A 70 8.39 -11.22 -4.89
C ARG A 70 7.08 -11.95 -4.68
N SER A 71 6.42 -12.35 -5.76
CA SER A 71 5.23 -13.20 -5.68
C SER A 71 5.47 -14.39 -4.76
N GLY A 72 4.59 -14.61 -3.79
CA GLY A 72 4.69 -15.67 -2.79
C GLY A 72 5.58 -15.35 -1.59
N GLN A 73 6.15 -14.15 -1.48
CA GLN A 73 6.86 -13.69 -0.28
C GLN A 73 5.97 -12.77 0.54
N ASP A 74 6.05 -12.90 1.86
CA ASP A 74 5.30 -12.08 2.81
C ASP A 74 6.09 -10.83 3.19
N GLU A 75 5.52 -9.66 2.99
CA GLU A 75 6.13 -8.37 3.35
C GLU A 75 6.42 -8.25 4.85
N LEU A 76 5.64 -8.93 5.71
CA LEU A 76 5.90 -8.92 7.15
C LEU A 76 7.13 -9.75 7.52
N GLU A 77 7.40 -10.84 6.80
CA GLU A 77 8.64 -11.62 6.97
C GLU A 77 9.86 -10.79 6.57
N ILE A 78 9.77 -10.10 5.42
CA ILE A 78 10.83 -9.20 4.96
C ILE A 78 11.05 -8.06 5.96
N ALA A 79 9.96 -7.45 6.46
CA ALA A 79 10.05 -6.42 7.50
C ALA A 79 10.71 -6.95 8.78
N GLY A 80 10.38 -8.19 9.18
CA GLY A 80 11.03 -8.88 10.29
C GLY A 80 12.54 -9.06 10.07
N GLY A 81 12.93 -9.43 8.86
CA GLY A 81 14.35 -9.55 8.48
C GLY A 81 15.10 -8.22 8.63
N PHE A 82 14.52 -7.11 8.16
CA PHE A 82 15.10 -5.77 8.36
C PHE A 82 15.16 -5.35 9.84
N LYS A 83 14.19 -5.75 10.63
CA LYS A 83 14.14 -5.45 12.08
C LYS A 83 15.07 -6.34 12.91
N GLY A 84 15.57 -7.43 12.35
CA GLY A 84 16.31 -8.46 13.09
C GLY A 84 15.45 -9.25 14.10
N LYS A 85 14.11 -9.17 14.00
CA LYS A 85 13.15 -9.91 14.81
C LYS A 85 11.81 -10.05 14.08
N PRO A 86 11.05 -11.14 14.32
CA PRO A 86 9.74 -11.33 13.72
C PRO A 86 8.78 -10.18 14.01
N VAL A 87 7.91 -9.88 13.04
CA VAL A 87 6.76 -9.01 13.27
C VAL A 87 5.69 -9.84 13.99
N GLU A 88 5.35 -9.43 15.20
CA GLU A 88 4.25 -10.04 15.93
C GLU A 88 2.92 -9.81 15.21
N VAL A 89 2.11 -10.83 15.11
CA VAL A 89 0.80 -10.76 14.43
C VAL A 89 -0.30 -11.29 15.32
N VAL A 90 -1.52 -10.77 15.12
CA VAL A 90 -2.75 -11.24 15.78
C VAL A 90 -3.80 -11.53 14.71
N LYS A 91 -4.70 -12.44 15.02
CA LYS A 91 -5.83 -12.78 14.17
C LYS A 91 -6.89 -11.66 14.20
N CYS A 92 -7.47 -11.36 13.06
CA CYS A 92 -8.64 -10.50 12.93
C CYS A 92 -9.86 -11.08 13.66
N GLU A 93 -10.81 -10.22 14.03
CA GLU A 93 -12.03 -10.60 14.74
C GLU A 93 -13.05 -11.32 13.81
N ASN A 94 -13.08 -10.96 12.54
CA ASN A 94 -14.09 -11.45 11.58
C ASN A 94 -13.53 -12.33 10.46
N SER A 95 -12.22 -12.57 10.45
CA SER A 95 -11.58 -13.38 9.40
C SER A 95 -10.33 -14.08 9.94
N ASP A 96 -9.77 -14.99 9.15
CA ASP A 96 -8.51 -15.66 9.47
C ASP A 96 -7.26 -14.85 9.09
N ILE A 97 -7.44 -13.60 8.69
CA ILE A 97 -6.33 -12.72 8.36
C ILE A 97 -5.51 -12.41 9.61
N MET A 98 -4.19 -12.61 9.50
CA MET A 98 -3.23 -12.24 10.53
C MET A 98 -2.67 -10.84 10.21
N VAL A 99 -2.83 -9.91 11.14
CA VAL A 99 -2.36 -8.52 11.01
C VAL A 99 -1.28 -8.21 12.04
N PRO A 100 -0.41 -7.20 11.83
CA PRO A 100 0.55 -6.78 12.84
C PRO A 100 -0.14 -6.44 14.16
N ALA A 101 0.35 -7.01 15.25
CA ALA A 101 -0.25 -6.84 16.60
C ALA A 101 -0.10 -5.41 17.13
N ASN A 102 0.96 -4.73 16.71
CA ASN A 102 1.36 -3.45 17.29
C ASN A 102 0.99 -2.29 16.35
N VAL A 103 -0.32 -2.04 16.23
CA VAL A 103 -0.91 -1.03 15.35
C VAL A 103 -1.86 -0.12 16.12
N GLU A 104 -2.24 0.98 15.55
CA GLU A 104 -3.13 1.95 16.19
C GLU A 104 -4.60 1.60 15.95
N MET A 105 -4.95 1.14 14.73
CA MET A 105 -6.31 0.78 14.35
C MET A 105 -6.31 -0.31 13.27
N ILE A 106 -7.30 -1.19 13.34
CA ILE A 106 -7.59 -2.19 12.32
C ILE A 106 -9.06 -2.02 11.88
N ILE A 107 -9.27 -1.95 10.58
CA ILE A 107 -10.59 -1.89 9.97
C ILE A 107 -10.78 -3.18 9.17
N GLU A 108 -11.71 -4.01 9.58
CA GLU A 108 -11.99 -5.30 8.96
C GLU A 108 -13.25 -5.24 8.11
N GLY A 109 -13.24 -5.88 6.97
CA GLY A 109 -14.40 -5.92 6.08
C GLY A 109 -14.23 -6.83 4.89
N GLU A 110 -15.15 -6.71 3.96
CA GLU A 110 -15.24 -7.50 2.74
C GLU A 110 -15.30 -6.60 1.51
N ILE A 111 -14.58 -6.96 0.48
CA ILE A 111 -14.65 -6.36 -0.85
C ILE A 111 -15.52 -7.26 -1.73
N PRO A 112 -16.68 -6.80 -2.24
CA PRO A 112 -17.41 -7.49 -3.30
C PRO A 112 -16.54 -7.54 -4.56
N LEU A 113 -16.48 -8.71 -5.22
CA LEU A 113 -15.58 -8.89 -6.38
C LEU A 113 -16.25 -8.59 -7.73
N ASP A 114 -17.58 -8.43 -7.73
CA ASP A 114 -18.38 -8.13 -8.94
C ASP A 114 -19.10 -6.78 -8.88
N ASP A 115 -18.85 -5.98 -7.83
CA ASP A 115 -19.51 -4.69 -7.65
C ASP A 115 -18.46 -3.59 -7.47
N PHE A 116 -18.65 -2.47 -8.17
CA PHE A 116 -17.67 -1.40 -8.26
C PHE A 116 -18.36 -0.05 -8.10
N GLU A 117 -17.61 0.94 -7.62
CA GLU A 117 -18.11 2.31 -7.47
C GLU A 117 -17.09 3.33 -8.00
N GLU A 118 -17.54 4.52 -8.32
CA GLU A 118 -16.65 5.65 -8.64
C GLU A 118 -15.79 6.02 -7.43
N GLU A 119 -14.54 6.39 -7.66
CA GLU A 119 -13.61 6.88 -6.65
C GLU A 119 -13.03 8.23 -7.04
N GLY A 120 -12.86 9.09 -6.08
CA GLY A 120 -12.25 10.40 -6.27
C GLY A 120 -13.26 11.53 -6.49
N PRO A 121 -12.82 12.67 -7.03
CA PRO A 121 -11.42 13.00 -7.33
C PRO A 121 -10.56 13.15 -6.07
N PHE A 122 -9.26 12.85 -6.18
CA PHE A 122 -8.28 13.08 -5.11
C PHE A 122 -7.33 14.23 -5.46
N GLY A 123 -6.83 14.90 -4.43
CA GLY A 123 -5.68 15.79 -4.59
C GLY A 123 -4.41 14.97 -4.89
N GLU A 124 -3.69 15.37 -5.92
CA GLU A 124 -2.44 14.74 -6.31
C GLU A 124 -1.24 15.42 -5.64
N MET A 125 -0.11 14.68 -5.54
CA MET A 125 1.11 15.17 -4.90
C MET A 125 1.69 16.43 -5.57
N TYR A 126 1.29 16.73 -6.78
CA TYR A 126 1.76 17.89 -7.55
C TYR A 126 0.85 19.12 -7.43
N GLY A 127 -0.13 19.10 -6.54
CA GLY A 127 -1.04 20.22 -6.31
C GLY A 127 -2.24 20.31 -7.26
N TYR A 128 -2.49 19.28 -8.04
CA TYR A 128 -3.66 19.19 -8.92
C TYR A 128 -4.71 18.25 -8.34
N MET A 129 -5.95 18.37 -8.83
CA MET A 129 -6.97 17.35 -8.64
C MET A 129 -6.83 16.30 -9.73
N GLY A 130 -6.73 15.03 -9.33
CA GLY A 130 -6.79 13.91 -10.25
C GLY A 130 -8.19 13.73 -10.84
N LEU A 131 -8.29 13.00 -11.93
CA LEU A 131 -9.59 12.61 -12.47
C LEU A 131 -10.22 11.52 -11.58
N PRO A 132 -11.56 11.48 -11.46
CA PRO A 132 -12.23 10.38 -10.79
C PRO A 132 -12.00 9.07 -11.57
N HIS A 133 -11.98 7.95 -10.84
CA HIS A 133 -11.98 6.61 -11.40
C HIS A 133 -13.42 6.09 -11.43
N GLU A 134 -13.94 5.79 -12.61
CA GLU A 134 -15.34 5.40 -12.79
C GLU A 134 -15.69 4.05 -12.15
N SER A 135 -14.70 3.18 -11.94
CA SER A 135 -14.94 1.82 -11.48
C SER A 135 -13.77 1.32 -10.64
N THR A 136 -13.94 1.35 -9.33
CA THR A 136 -12.98 0.83 -8.35
C THR A 136 -13.66 -0.07 -7.33
N PHE A 137 -12.88 -0.85 -6.61
CA PHE A 137 -13.42 -1.65 -5.51
C PHE A 137 -13.84 -0.77 -4.33
N TYR A 138 -14.73 -1.30 -3.52
CA TYR A 138 -15.03 -0.77 -2.20
C TYR A 138 -15.09 -1.89 -1.18
N MET A 139 -14.87 -1.53 0.07
CA MET A 139 -14.94 -2.43 1.20
C MET A 139 -16.14 -2.08 2.07
N ASN A 140 -16.98 -3.07 2.39
CA ASN A 140 -17.97 -2.98 3.44
C ASN A 140 -17.34 -3.29 4.78
N ILE A 141 -17.36 -2.32 5.70
CA ILE A 141 -16.75 -2.42 7.02
C ILE A 141 -17.62 -3.27 7.93
N LYS A 142 -17.05 -4.29 8.55
CA LYS A 142 -17.68 -5.14 9.58
C LYS A 142 -17.31 -4.70 10.99
N THR A 143 -16.02 -4.49 11.23
CA THR A 143 -15.50 -4.18 12.56
C THR A 143 -14.37 -3.18 12.48
N VAL A 144 -14.28 -2.32 13.48
CA VAL A 144 -13.15 -1.42 13.71
C VAL A 144 -12.65 -1.67 15.13
N THR A 145 -11.40 -2.06 15.26
CA THR A 145 -10.70 -2.17 16.55
C THR A 145 -9.59 -1.13 16.61
N HIS A 146 -9.35 -0.57 17.77
CA HIS A 146 -8.31 0.45 17.96
C HIS A 146 -7.77 0.46 19.40
N ARG A 147 -6.61 1.04 19.59
CA ARG A 147 -6.06 1.33 20.91
C ARG A 147 -6.99 2.27 21.69
N LYS A 148 -6.90 2.25 23.00
CA LYS A 148 -7.68 3.19 23.84
C LYS A 148 -7.44 4.66 23.45
N ASN A 149 -6.20 5.00 23.13
CA ASN A 149 -5.78 6.34 22.68
C ASN A 149 -4.97 6.17 21.38
N PRO A 150 -5.62 5.97 20.22
CA PRO A 150 -4.92 5.73 18.97
C PRO A 150 -4.26 7.02 18.47
N ILE A 151 -3.06 6.89 17.90
CA ILE A 151 -2.35 7.96 17.21
C ILE A 151 -2.55 7.76 15.71
N VAL A 152 -3.21 8.71 15.06
CA VAL A 152 -3.38 8.69 13.61
C VAL A 152 -2.33 9.57 12.96
N VAL A 153 -1.44 8.96 12.20
CA VAL A 153 -0.48 9.67 11.35
C VAL A 153 -1.15 9.94 10.01
N ASN A 154 -1.21 11.19 9.62
CA ASN A 154 -1.77 11.61 8.34
C ASN A 154 -0.82 12.60 7.66
N GLN A 155 -0.97 12.76 6.35
CA GLN A 155 -0.14 13.62 5.54
C GLN A 155 -0.98 14.27 4.44
N PHE A 156 -0.74 15.56 4.19
CA PHE A 156 -1.40 16.26 3.10
C PHE A 156 -0.65 16.02 1.78
N THR A 157 -1.39 15.69 0.73
CA THR A 157 -0.85 15.62 -0.62
C THR A 157 -0.60 17.01 -1.21
N GLY A 158 0.40 17.13 -2.06
CA GLY A 158 0.71 18.37 -2.79
C GLY A 158 1.54 19.41 -2.02
N VAL A 159 1.79 19.21 -0.73
CA VAL A 159 2.52 20.17 0.11
C VAL A 159 3.84 19.63 0.63
N THR A 160 3.97 18.34 0.77
CA THR A 160 5.10 17.69 1.43
C THR A 160 6.17 17.30 0.42
N ARG A 161 7.33 17.92 0.53
CA ARG A 161 8.51 17.55 -0.26
C ARG A 161 9.29 16.43 0.43
N GLY A 162 9.92 15.56 -0.34
CA GLY A 162 10.94 14.65 0.14
C GLY A 162 10.47 13.31 0.69
N PHE A 163 9.21 13.13 0.97
CA PHE A 163 8.70 11.85 1.49
C PHE A 163 8.79 10.71 0.45
N VAL A 164 8.48 11.01 -0.81
CA VAL A 164 8.44 10.00 -1.88
C VAL A 164 9.79 9.84 -2.56
N THR A 165 10.62 10.88 -2.57
CA THR A 165 11.80 10.95 -3.43
C THR A 165 13.07 10.41 -2.74
N SER A 166 13.43 10.87 -1.56
CA SER A 166 14.77 10.63 -1.01
C SER A 166 15.15 9.16 -0.78
N PRO A 167 14.35 8.31 -0.12
CA PRO A 167 14.68 6.89 0.01
C PRO A 167 14.64 6.15 -1.32
N GLY A 168 13.68 6.49 -2.18
CA GLY A 168 13.52 5.89 -3.51
C GLY A 168 14.69 6.23 -4.44
N GLU A 169 15.16 7.48 -4.43
CA GLU A 169 16.31 7.92 -5.20
C GLU A 169 17.57 7.13 -4.84
N ALA A 170 17.88 7.01 -3.55
CA ALA A 170 19.05 6.27 -3.08
C ALA A 170 19.01 4.78 -3.46
N ALA A 171 17.85 4.13 -3.33
CA ALA A 171 17.66 2.75 -3.74
C ALA A 171 17.77 2.57 -5.26
N SER A 172 17.21 3.51 -6.01
CA SER A 172 17.21 3.49 -7.47
C SER A 172 18.60 3.68 -8.07
N VAL A 173 19.46 4.53 -7.48
CA VAL A 173 20.86 4.67 -7.91
C VAL A 173 21.54 3.30 -7.95
N LYS A 174 21.46 2.52 -6.87
CA LYS A 174 22.03 1.16 -6.82
C LYS A 174 21.42 0.21 -7.85
N GLY A 175 20.14 0.34 -8.11
CA GLY A 175 19.45 -0.44 -9.14
C GLY A 175 19.95 -0.12 -10.54
N PHE A 176 20.04 1.15 -10.88
CA PHE A 176 20.48 1.61 -12.20
C PHE A 176 21.98 1.43 -12.43
N GLN A 177 22.81 1.47 -11.39
CA GLN A 177 24.24 1.20 -11.51
C GLN A 177 24.56 -0.19 -12.06
N LYS A 178 23.63 -1.15 -12.03
CA LYS A 178 23.78 -2.46 -12.69
C LYS A 178 23.82 -2.36 -14.22
N PHE A 179 23.21 -1.32 -14.77
CA PHE A 179 23.11 -1.08 -16.23
C PHE A 179 23.95 0.12 -16.68
N MET A 180 24.25 1.02 -15.76
CA MET A 180 25.02 2.25 -15.96
C MET A 180 25.96 2.45 -14.77
N PRO A 181 27.14 1.79 -14.78
CA PRO A 181 28.10 1.87 -13.66
C PRO A 181 28.60 3.28 -13.35
N GLU A 182 28.57 4.16 -14.34
CA GLU A 182 28.99 5.57 -14.24
C GLU A 182 27.99 6.43 -13.48
N LEU A 183 26.76 5.96 -13.23
CA LEU A 183 25.76 6.71 -12.50
C LEU A 183 26.20 6.95 -11.07
N ARG A 184 26.24 8.21 -10.64
CA ARG A 184 26.59 8.61 -9.27
C ARG A 184 25.38 9.07 -8.46
N GLY A 185 24.37 9.57 -9.13
CA GLY A 185 23.11 9.98 -8.50
C GLY A 185 22.08 10.41 -9.52
N PHE A 186 20.85 10.46 -9.08
CA PHE A 186 19.79 11.13 -9.81
C PHE A 186 18.82 11.83 -8.85
N HIS A 187 18.09 12.79 -9.40
CA HIS A 187 17.08 13.54 -8.67
C HIS A 187 15.84 13.76 -9.54
N ILE A 188 14.69 13.50 -8.97
CA ILE A 188 13.39 13.83 -9.57
C ILE A 188 12.80 15.01 -8.79
N PRO A 189 12.86 16.23 -9.32
CA PRO A 189 12.32 17.40 -8.63
C PRO A 189 10.80 17.36 -8.63
N ILE A 190 10.20 17.53 -7.47
CA ILE A 190 8.74 17.58 -7.32
C ILE A 190 8.15 18.80 -8.04
N ASP A 191 8.89 19.89 -8.06
CA ASP A 191 8.46 21.15 -8.70
C ASP A 191 8.49 21.11 -10.23
N HIS A 192 9.13 20.10 -10.82
CA HIS A 192 9.31 19.94 -12.27
C HIS A 192 8.99 18.53 -12.72
N VAL A 193 7.70 18.25 -12.77
CA VAL A 193 7.18 16.93 -13.17
C VAL A 193 7.68 16.54 -14.56
N GLY A 194 8.15 15.30 -14.69
CA GLY A 194 8.63 14.75 -15.95
C GLY A 194 10.11 14.95 -16.23
N PHE A 195 10.84 15.66 -15.35
CA PHE A 195 12.29 15.80 -15.44
C PHE A 195 13.01 14.83 -14.51
N LEU A 196 14.09 14.27 -14.99
CA LEU A 196 15.04 13.47 -14.23
C LEU A 196 16.45 14.05 -14.45
N PHE A 197 17.08 14.49 -13.38
CA PHE A 197 18.48 14.92 -13.40
C PHE A 197 19.38 13.77 -13.00
N ILE A 198 20.40 13.48 -13.80
CA ILE A 198 21.37 12.43 -13.53
C ILE A 198 22.77 13.00 -13.41
N SER A 199 23.52 12.46 -12.47
CA SER A 199 24.95 12.72 -12.30
C SER A 199 25.72 11.47 -12.72
N ILE A 200 26.66 11.63 -13.64
CA ILE A 200 27.53 10.55 -14.12
C ILE A 200 29.00 10.91 -13.92
N GLU A 201 29.83 9.90 -13.67
CA GLU A 201 31.27 10.03 -13.72
C GLU A 201 31.73 10.07 -15.18
N LYS A 202 32.67 11.00 -15.48
CA LYS A 202 33.28 11.12 -16.80
C LYS A 202 34.51 10.25 -16.91
#